data_b9c8d03da7b7501840432d36b3f54fb2
#
_entry.id   b9c8d03da7b7501840432d36b3f54fb2
#
_cell.length_a   1.000
_cell.length_b   1.000
_cell.length_c   1.000
_cell.angle_alpha   90.00
_cell.angle_beta   90.00
_cell.angle_gamma   90.00
#
_symmetry.space_group_name_H-M   'P 1'
#
loop_
_entity.id
_entity.type
_entity.pdbx_description
1 polymer ?
#
loop_
_entity_poly.entity_id
_entity_poly.type
_entity_poly.pdbx_seq_one_letter_code
_entity_poly.pdbx_strand_id
1 'polypeptide(L)'
;MSKTPRKFEIFTDSAEEAGARSGQRLDIAIVGHVDHGKSTLVGRLLHDTGTLPDGKVEAIEKMCERRGMAFEWAFVMDAFQAERDQAITIDAAHIWFSTKKRDYVIVDAPGHREFLKNMVSGAASCAAALLVIDAGEGVREQSRRHAYFLHLLGLSRIVI
;
A
#
# COMPACT_ATOMS: atom_id res chain seq x y z
N MET A 1 -32.52 -3.07 -7.05
CA MET A 1 -31.65 -1.91 -7.29
C MET A 1 -30.27 -2.43 -7.58
N SER A 2 -29.92 -2.49 -8.85
CA SER A 2 -28.66 -3.04 -9.35
C SER A 2 -27.52 -2.09 -9.02
N LYS A 3 -26.56 -2.53 -8.18
CA LYS A 3 -25.29 -1.83 -7.99
C LYS A 3 -24.37 -2.20 -9.17
N THR A 4 -24.17 -1.25 -10.06
CA THR A 4 -23.20 -1.34 -11.14
C THR A 4 -21.82 -1.60 -10.53
N PRO A 5 -21.07 -2.67 -10.91
CA PRO A 5 -19.73 -2.90 -10.43
C PRO A 5 -18.85 -1.74 -10.90
N ARG A 6 -18.12 -1.11 -9.97
CA ARG A 6 -17.10 -0.12 -10.33
C ARG A 6 -16.01 -0.82 -11.12
N LYS A 7 -15.85 -0.47 -12.38
CA LYS A 7 -14.72 -0.89 -13.21
C LYS A 7 -13.43 -0.51 -12.49
N PHE A 8 -12.57 -1.49 -12.30
CA PHE A 8 -11.19 -1.28 -11.89
C PHE A 8 -10.47 -0.66 -13.10
N GLU A 9 -10.30 0.64 -13.07
CA GLU A 9 -9.44 1.34 -14.02
C GLU A 9 -8.02 1.30 -13.45
N ILE A 10 -7.14 0.62 -14.17
CA ILE A 10 -5.70 0.71 -13.96
C ILE A 10 -5.35 2.14 -14.38
N PHE A 11 -5.19 3.03 -13.40
CA PHE A 11 -4.71 4.38 -13.66
C PHE A 11 -3.27 4.32 -14.11
N THR A 12 -3.07 4.29 -15.42
CA THR A 12 -1.83 4.75 -16.03
C THR A 12 -1.78 6.26 -15.85
N ASP A 13 -0.68 6.75 -15.35
CA ASP A 13 -0.32 8.13 -15.01
C ASP A 13 -0.82 9.17 -16.02
N SER A 14 -2.09 9.52 -15.93
CA SER A 14 -2.65 10.72 -16.54
C SER A 14 -3.35 11.52 -15.44
N ALA A 15 -2.61 12.48 -14.93
CA ALA A 15 -3.04 13.43 -13.89
C ALA A 15 -4.27 14.28 -14.28
N GLU A 16 -4.93 13.97 -15.40
CA GLU A 16 -5.98 14.83 -15.98
C GLU A 16 -7.42 14.38 -15.69
N GLU A 17 -7.68 13.18 -15.16
CA GLU A 17 -9.06 12.73 -14.89
C GLU A 17 -9.48 12.68 -13.41
N ALA A 18 -8.63 13.13 -12.49
CA ALA A 18 -8.98 13.29 -11.06
C ALA A 18 -9.82 14.56 -10.78
N GLY A 19 -10.50 15.07 -11.80
CA GLY A 19 -11.39 16.21 -11.68
C GLY A 19 -12.70 15.83 -10.99
N ALA A 20 -12.94 16.45 -9.81
CA ALA A 20 -14.21 16.64 -9.14
C ALA A 20 -14.63 15.67 -8.03
N ARG A 21 -13.73 15.29 -7.12
CA ARG A 21 -14.15 15.01 -5.74
C ARG A 21 -13.41 15.97 -4.81
N SER A 22 -14.14 16.79 -4.06
CA SER A 22 -13.62 17.87 -3.20
C SER A 22 -12.96 17.36 -1.91
N GLY A 23 -12.10 16.36 -2.01
CA GLY A 23 -11.29 15.84 -0.92
C GLY A 23 -9.83 15.85 -1.34
N GLN A 24 -8.98 16.62 -0.65
CA GLN A 24 -7.55 16.59 -0.88
C GLN A 24 -7.04 15.15 -0.79
N ARG A 25 -6.38 14.67 -1.85
CA ARG A 25 -5.64 13.41 -1.84
C ARG A 25 -4.60 13.44 -0.72
N LEU A 26 -4.45 12.33 -0.01
CA LEU A 26 -3.45 12.16 1.03
C LEU A 26 -2.46 11.08 0.63
N ASP A 27 -1.22 11.46 0.40
CA ASP A 27 -0.14 10.55 0.10
C ASP A 27 0.52 10.13 1.43
N ILE A 28 0.62 8.81 1.65
CA ILE A 28 1.11 8.19 2.89
C ILE A 28 2.26 7.24 2.55
N ALA A 29 3.42 7.47 3.14
CA ALA A 29 4.51 6.50 3.07
C ALA A 29 4.25 5.35 4.05
N ILE A 30 4.43 4.10 3.61
CA ILE A 30 4.44 2.94 4.51
C ILE A 30 5.86 2.40 4.63
N VAL A 31 6.34 2.27 5.85
CA VAL A 31 7.69 1.81 6.16
C VAL A 31 7.68 0.85 7.34
N GLY A 32 8.72 0.05 7.49
CA GLY A 32 8.88 -0.91 8.58
C GLY A 32 9.84 -2.01 8.21
N HIS A 33 10.22 -2.82 9.18
CA HIS A 33 11.09 -3.98 8.95
C HIS A 33 10.41 -4.99 8.01
N VAL A 34 11.22 -5.84 7.36
CA VAL A 34 10.71 -7.00 6.61
C VAL A 34 9.90 -7.87 7.59
N ASP A 35 8.84 -8.48 7.11
CA ASP A 35 7.94 -9.38 7.87
C ASP A 35 7.18 -8.74 9.05
N HIS A 36 7.27 -7.42 9.25
CA HIS A 36 6.48 -6.71 10.26
C HIS A 36 5.01 -6.46 9.87
N GLY A 37 4.50 -7.12 8.82
CA GLY A 37 3.09 -7.09 8.47
C GLY A 37 2.63 -5.92 7.59
N LYS A 38 3.53 -5.19 6.90
CA LYS A 38 3.16 -4.11 5.98
C LYS A 38 2.19 -4.58 4.89
N SER A 39 2.54 -5.65 4.17
CA SER A 39 1.69 -6.22 3.12
C SER A 39 0.36 -6.74 3.66
N THR A 40 0.37 -7.33 4.85
CA THR A 40 -0.83 -7.77 5.58
C THR A 40 -1.77 -6.59 5.86
N LEU A 41 -1.23 -5.50 6.39
CA LEU A 41 -1.99 -4.29 6.69
C LEU A 41 -2.59 -3.67 5.43
N VAL A 42 -1.79 -3.53 4.36
CA VAL A 42 -2.25 -2.97 3.09
C VAL A 42 -3.31 -3.86 2.44
N GLY A 43 -3.08 -5.18 2.38
CA GLY A 43 -4.06 -6.12 1.83
C GLY A 43 -5.40 -6.05 2.56
N ARG A 44 -5.38 -5.97 3.88
CA ARG A 44 -6.58 -5.80 4.70
C ARG A 44 -7.26 -4.44 4.47
N LEU A 45 -6.49 -3.38 4.37
CA LEU A 45 -6.99 -2.03 4.10
C LEU A 45 -7.71 -1.94 2.75
N LEU A 46 -7.14 -2.53 1.70
CA LEU A 46 -7.75 -2.59 0.37
C LEU A 46 -9.09 -3.34 0.38
N HIS A 47 -9.17 -4.44 1.15
CA HIS A 47 -10.40 -5.17 1.34
C HIS A 47 -11.46 -4.32 2.07
N ASP A 48 -11.12 -3.75 3.23
CA ASP A 48 -12.07 -3.03 4.09
C ASP A 48 -12.58 -1.72 3.45
N THR A 49 -11.80 -1.14 2.53
CA THR A 49 -12.21 0.03 1.75
C THR A 49 -12.99 -0.32 0.48
N GLY A 50 -13.19 -1.61 0.19
CA GLY A 50 -13.88 -2.06 -1.02
C GLY A 50 -13.15 -1.70 -2.30
N THR A 51 -11.82 -1.59 -2.25
CA THR A 51 -10.98 -1.24 -3.40
C THR A 51 -10.69 -2.47 -4.27
N LEU A 52 -10.73 -3.66 -3.67
CA LEU A 52 -10.50 -4.91 -4.41
C LEU A 52 -11.69 -5.25 -5.32
N PRO A 53 -11.42 -5.82 -6.50
CA PRO A 53 -12.47 -6.38 -7.34
C PRO A 53 -13.28 -7.46 -6.62
N ASP A 54 -14.57 -7.56 -6.93
CA ASP A 54 -15.44 -8.60 -6.41
C ASP A 54 -14.87 -10.00 -6.73
N GLY A 55 -14.89 -10.91 -5.76
CA GLY A 55 -14.40 -12.27 -5.92
C GLY A 55 -12.88 -12.45 -5.85
N LYS A 56 -12.11 -11.36 -5.67
CA LYS A 56 -10.64 -11.44 -5.62
C LYS A 56 -10.14 -12.18 -4.37
N VAL A 57 -10.72 -11.88 -3.23
CA VAL A 57 -10.35 -12.53 -1.96
C VAL A 57 -10.69 -14.02 -2.01
N GLU A 58 -11.91 -14.36 -2.46
CA GLU A 58 -12.36 -15.74 -2.60
C GLU A 58 -11.48 -16.54 -3.58
N ALA A 59 -10.99 -15.89 -4.64
CA ALA A 59 -10.08 -16.54 -5.58
C ALA A 59 -8.74 -16.87 -4.92
N ILE A 60 -8.22 -15.97 -4.08
CA ILE A 60 -6.96 -16.18 -3.34
C ILE A 60 -7.15 -17.24 -2.26
N GLU A 61 -8.27 -17.22 -1.52
CA GLU A 61 -8.62 -18.24 -0.54
C GLU A 61 -8.63 -19.64 -1.17
N LYS A 62 -9.34 -19.81 -2.29
CA LYS A 62 -9.35 -21.08 -3.04
C LYS A 62 -7.97 -21.50 -3.54
N MET A 63 -7.13 -20.55 -3.92
CA MET A 63 -5.74 -20.85 -4.30
C MET A 63 -4.94 -21.36 -3.09
N CYS A 64 -5.09 -20.75 -1.93
CA CYS A 64 -4.44 -21.18 -0.68
C CYS A 64 -4.90 -22.58 -0.28
N GLU A 65 -6.20 -22.86 -0.32
CA GLU A 65 -6.78 -24.17 -0.03
C GLU A 65 -6.17 -25.26 -0.94
N ARG A 66 -6.10 -24.99 -2.26
CA ARG A 66 -5.51 -25.95 -3.23
C ARG A 66 -4.03 -26.24 -2.96
N ARG A 67 -3.32 -25.29 -2.36
CA ARG A 67 -1.89 -25.40 -2.02
C ARG A 67 -1.67 -25.92 -0.59
N GLY A 68 -2.74 -26.14 0.18
CA GLY A 68 -2.65 -26.54 1.59
C GLY A 68 -2.05 -25.48 2.49
N MET A 69 -2.21 -24.20 2.13
CA MET A 69 -1.69 -23.05 2.87
C MET A 69 -2.83 -22.30 3.56
N ALA A 70 -2.55 -21.73 4.74
CA ALA A 70 -3.48 -20.82 5.38
C ALA A 70 -3.60 -19.51 4.56
N PHE A 71 -4.79 -18.91 4.53
CA PHE A 71 -4.97 -17.60 3.92
C PHE A 71 -4.28 -16.51 4.75
N GLU A 72 -3.57 -15.62 4.06
CA GLU A 72 -2.95 -14.43 4.64
C GLU A 72 -3.24 -13.20 3.78
N TRP A 73 -3.50 -12.06 4.43
CA TRP A 73 -3.76 -10.79 3.73
C TRP A 73 -2.57 -10.31 2.90
N ALA A 74 -1.35 -10.74 3.23
CA ALA A 74 -0.16 -10.46 2.43
C ALA A 74 -0.30 -10.98 0.99
N PHE A 75 -0.94 -12.14 0.78
CA PHE A 75 -1.16 -12.73 -0.55
C PHE A 75 -2.06 -11.86 -1.44
N VAL A 76 -2.95 -11.09 -0.84
CA VAL A 76 -3.78 -10.11 -1.57
C VAL A 76 -2.89 -9.03 -2.19
N MET A 77 -1.92 -8.56 -1.42
CA MET A 77 -0.96 -7.55 -1.88
C MET A 77 -0.02 -8.12 -2.94
N ASP A 78 0.49 -9.33 -2.75
CA ASP A 78 1.37 -10.02 -3.71
C ASP A 78 0.66 -10.26 -5.05
N ALA A 79 -0.60 -10.69 -5.01
CA ALA A 79 -1.41 -10.88 -6.22
C ALA A 79 -1.68 -9.54 -6.93
N PHE A 80 -1.88 -8.47 -6.19
CA PHE A 80 -2.07 -7.13 -6.73
C PHE A 80 -0.79 -6.60 -7.39
N GLN A 81 0.38 -6.82 -6.78
CA GLN A 81 1.67 -6.46 -7.36
C GLN A 81 1.98 -7.28 -8.61
N ALA A 82 1.77 -8.59 -8.59
CA ALA A 82 2.01 -9.46 -9.74
C ALA A 82 1.18 -9.08 -10.98
N GLU A 83 -0.05 -8.59 -10.80
CA GLU A 83 -0.88 -8.08 -11.89
C GLU A 83 -0.34 -6.76 -12.45
N ARG A 84 0.24 -5.92 -11.61
CA ARG A 84 0.87 -4.65 -12.03
C ARG A 84 2.17 -4.88 -12.77
N ASP A 85 3.01 -5.80 -12.33
CA ASP A 85 4.30 -6.10 -12.96
C ASP A 85 4.14 -6.63 -14.40
N GLN A 86 3.00 -7.26 -14.70
CA GLN A 86 2.64 -7.65 -16.07
C GLN A 86 2.24 -6.46 -16.96
N ALA A 87 1.93 -5.31 -16.39
CA ALA A 87 1.49 -4.10 -17.11
C ALA A 87 2.58 -3.02 -17.24
N ILE A 88 3.85 -3.39 -17.15
CA ILE A 88 5.06 -2.57 -17.42
C ILE A 88 4.97 -1.13 -16.85
N THR A 89 5.44 -0.92 -15.62
CA THR A 89 6.06 0.37 -15.23
C THR A 89 6.93 0.17 -13.98
N ILE A 90 8.20 0.53 -14.11
CA ILE A 90 9.21 0.52 -13.04
C ILE A 90 9.04 1.83 -12.28
N ASP A 91 8.14 1.89 -11.32
CA ASP A 91 8.10 3.02 -10.37
C ASP A 91 7.63 2.56 -9.00
N ALA A 92 8.01 3.30 -7.96
CA ALA A 92 7.64 3.01 -6.58
C ALA A 92 6.16 2.64 -6.47
N ALA A 93 5.84 1.53 -5.81
CA ALA A 93 4.49 0.98 -5.81
C ALA A 93 3.51 1.95 -5.15
N HIS A 94 2.81 2.71 -5.96
CA HIS A 94 1.71 3.57 -5.52
C HIS A 94 0.42 2.75 -5.47
N ILE A 95 -0.16 2.60 -4.31
CA ILE A 95 -1.39 1.85 -4.08
C ILE A 95 -2.49 2.84 -3.79
N TRP A 96 -3.48 2.89 -4.66
CA TRP A 96 -4.61 3.82 -4.57
C TRP A 96 -5.79 3.16 -3.88
N PHE A 97 -6.39 3.87 -2.94
CA PHE A 97 -7.67 3.48 -2.36
C PHE A 97 -8.47 4.72 -1.95
N SER A 98 -9.77 4.54 -1.82
CA SER A 98 -10.68 5.63 -1.49
C SER A 98 -11.56 5.25 -0.31
N THR A 99 -11.84 6.22 0.53
CA THR A 99 -12.86 6.13 1.56
C THR A 99 -14.02 7.07 1.22
N LYS A 100 -15.05 7.07 2.03
CA LYS A 100 -16.15 8.05 1.90
C LYS A 100 -15.69 9.49 2.09
N LYS A 101 -14.56 9.70 2.76
CA LYS A 101 -14.09 11.03 3.14
C LYS A 101 -12.99 11.56 2.21
N ARG A 102 -12.13 10.68 1.69
CA ARG A 102 -10.92 11.12 1.00
C ARG A 102 -10.32 10.00 0.14
N ASP A 103 -9.54 10.42 -0.87
CA ASP A 103 -8.69 9.55 -1.66
C ASP A 103 -7.29 9.46 -1.02
N TYR A 104 -6.68 8.29 -1.10
CA TYR A 104 -5.38 8.00 -0.51
C TYR A 104 -4.47 7.32 -1.51
N VAL A 105 -3.19 7.61 -1.37
CA VAL A 105 -2.13 6.90 -2.06
C VAL A 105 -1.13 6.39 -1.02
N ILE A 106 -0.95 5.09 -0.98
CA ILE A 106 0.15 4.50 -0.20
C ILE A 106 1.35 4.39 -1.13
N VAL A 107 2.45 4.99 -0.70
CA VAL A 107 3.76 4.82 -1.32
C VAL A 107 4.48 3.73 -0.53
N ASP A 108 4.54 2.54 -1.12
CA ASP A 108 5.29 1.44 -0.51
C ASP A 108 6.78 1.65 -0.73
N ALA A 109 7.52 1.73 0.37
CA ALA A 109 8.97 1.82 0.36
C ALA A 109 9.54 0.43 0.70
N PRO A 110 9.94 -0.39 -0.31
CA PRO A 110 10.52 -1.70 -0.06
C PRO A 110 11.73 -1.58 0.86
N GLY A 111 11.78 -2.45 1.88
CA GLY A 111 12.76 -2.37 2.99
C GLY A 111 14.22 -2.67 2.62
N HIS A 112 14.61 -2.81 1.35
CA HIS A 112 15.98 -3.12 0.92
C HIS A 112 16.82 -1.85 0.73
N ARG A 113 18.13 -1.96 1.00
CA ARG A 113 19.12 -0.86 0.94
C ARG A 113 19.16 -0.11 -0.40
N GLU A 114 18.78 -0.77 -1.50
CA GLU A 114 18.80 -0.19 -2.85
C GLU A 114 17.65 0.80 -3.10
N PHE A 115 16.60 0.74 -2.28
CA PHE A 115 15.39 1.55 -2.45
C PHE A 115 15.39 2.86 -1.65
N LEU A 116 16.47 3.19 -0.93
CA LEU A 116 16.57 4.47 -0.22
C LEU A 116 16.34 5.68 -1.13
N LYS A 117 16.78 5.62 -2.39
CA LYS A 117 16.54 6.69 -3.36
C LYS A 117 15.05 6.85 -3.68
N ASN A 118 14.35 5.76 -3.93
CA ASN A 118 12.91 5.76 -4.22
C ASN A 118 12.09 6.14 -2.99
N MET A 119 12.53 5.72 -1.79
CA MET A 119 11.92 6.13 -0.54
C MET A 119 12.08 7.64 -0.30
N VAL A 120 13.25 8.22 -0.59
CA VAL A 120 13.50 9.65 -0.43
C VAL A 120 12.63 10.46 -1.39
N SER A 121 12.53 10.08 -2.66
CA SER A 121 11.69 10.80 -3.63
C SER A 121 10.20 10.59 -3.37
N GLY A 122 9.76 9.38 -3.03
CA GLY A 122 8.36 9.07 -2.75
C GLY A 122 7.88 9.64 -1.42
N ALA A 123 8.64 9.45 -0.34
CA ALA A 123 8.25 9.92 0.99
C ALA A 123 8.32 11.45 1.14
N ALA A 124 9.19 12.14 0.40
CA ALA A 124 9.29 13.60 0.43
C ALA A 124 7.99 14.29 -0.04
N SER A 125 7.20 13.63 -0.86
CA SER A 125 5.89 14.12 -1.32
C SER A 125 4.73 13.72 -0.41
N CYS A 126 4.96 12.83 0.57
CA CYS A 126 3.92 12.31 1.45
C CYS A 126 3.57 13.31 2.56
N ALA A 127 2.28 13.37 2.90
CA ALA A 127 1.77 14.21 3.99
C ALA A 127 1.85 13.50 5.35
N ALA A 128 2.00 12.18 5.36
CA ALA A 128 2.09 11.35 6.56
C ALA A 128 2.90 10.08 6.30
N ALA A 129 3.32 9.42 7.36
CA ALA A 129 3.93 8.09 7.28
C ALA A 129 3.29 7.11 8.25
N LEU A 130 3.28 5.84 7.85
CA LEU A 130 2.86 4.71 8.66
C LEU A 130 4.09 3.83 8.92
N LEU A 131 4.56 3.79 10.15
CA LEU A 131 5.66 2.94 10.58
C LEU A 131 5.12 1.67 11.23
N VAL A 132 5.22 0.55 10.52
CA VAL A 132 4.71 -0.73 10.98
C VAL A 132 5.78 -1.47 11.79
N ILE A 133 5.43 -1.85 13.02
CA ILE A 133 6.29 -2.58 13.94
C ILE A 133 5.52 -3.80 14.47
N ASP A 134 6.12 -4.98 14.35
CA ASP A 134 5.57 -6.18 14.96
C ASP A 134 5.68 -6.09 16.49
N ALA A 135 4.56 -6.29 17.18
CA ALA A 135 4.51 -6.14 18.64
C ALA A 135 5.31 -7.22 19.38
N GLY A 136 5.47 -8.40 18.79
CA GLY A 136 6.26 -9.51 19.35
C GLY A 136 7.77 -9.28 19.21
N GLU A 137 8.17 -8.71 18.07
CA GLU A 137 9.59 -8.46 17.79
C GLU A 137 10.08 -7.09 18.30
N GLY A 138 9.20 -6.12 18.40
CA GLY A 138 9.49 -4.76 18.82
C GLY A 138 10.29 -3.97 17.79
N VAL A 139 10.95 -2.92 18.27
CA VAL A 139 11.68 -1.97 17.41
C VAL A 139 13.01 -2.58 16.98
N ARG A 140 13.14 -2.87 15.69
CA ARG A 140 14.36 -3.37 15.06
C ARG A 140 15.23 -2.22 14.51
N GLU A 141 16.46 -2.53 14.13
CA GLU A 141 17.39 -1.53 13.60
C GLU A 141 16.84 -0.84 12.34
N GLN A 142 16.22 -1.58 11.43
CA GLN A 142 15.61 -0.99 10.25
C GLN A 142 14.42 -0.06 10.59
N SER A 143 13.62 -0.40 11.59
CA SER A 143 12.55 0.47 12.07
C SER A 143 13.09 1.81 12.56
N ARG A 144 14.20 1.79 13.31
CA ARG A 144 14.91 3.01 13.78
C ARG A 144 15.46 3.82 12.61
N ARG A 145 16.07 3.16 11.62
CA ARG A 145 16.58 3.84 10.42
C ARG A 145 15.47 4.50 9.63
N HIS A 146 14.36 3.79 9.42
CA HIS A 146 13.19 4.37 8.74
C HIS A 146 12.64 5.58 9.50
N ALA A 147 12.45 5.48 10.81
CA ALA A 147 11.99 6.60 11.62
C ALA A 147 12.93 7.82 11.51
N TYR A 148 14.25 7.58 11.54
CA TYR A 148 15.24 8.64 11.36
C TYR A 148 15.16 9.28 9.96
N PHE A 149 14.99 8.49 8.90
CA PHE A 149 14.81 9.02 7.54
C PHE A 149 13.53 9.84 7.38
N LEU A 150 12.41 9.36 7.94
CA LEU A 150 11.15 10.11 7.93
C LEU A 150 11.32 11.47 8.62
N HIS A 151 12.04 11.50 9.74
CA HIS A 151 12.38 12.73 10.44
C HIS A 151 13.25 13.67 9.60
N LEU A 152 14.30 13.16 8.95
CA LEU A 152 15.16 13.95 8.06
C LEU A 152 14.41 14.53 6.86
N LEU A 153 13.39 13.82 6.36
CA LEU A 153 12.52 14.29 5.28
C LEU A 153 11.47 15.31 5.75
N GLY A 154 11.46 15.67 7.04
CA GLY A 154 10.53 16.62 7.61
C GLY A 154 9.12 16.10 7.83
N LEU A 155 8.91 14.77 7.73
CA LEU A 155 7.62 14.15 8.01
C LEU A 155 7.35 14.15 9.52
N SER A 156 6.43 15.02 9.93
CA SER A 156 6.06 15.18 11.34
C SER A 156 4.83 14.37 11.75
N ARG A 157 4.06 13.88 10.78
CA ARG A 157 2.86 13.06 11.01
C ARG A 157 3.20 11.60 10.82
N ILE A 158 3.54 10.91 11.90
CA ILE A 158 3.88 9.49 11.88
C ILE A 158 2.90 8.74 12.78
N VAL A 159 2.30 7.67 12.22
CA VAL A 159 1.48 6.71 12.95
C VAL A 159 2.32 5.43 13.10
N ILE A 160 2.28 4.80 14.29
CA ILE A 160 3.01 3.57 14.60
C ILE A 160 1.99 2.49 14.95
#